data_c4adba50e9fcbe0afd57a0422bd2fbdf
#
_entry.id   c4adba50e9fcbe0afd57a0422bd2fbdf
#
_cell.length_a   1.000
_cell.length_b   1.000
_cell.length_c   1.000
_cell.angle_alpha   90.00
_cell.angle_beta   90.00
_cell.angle_gamma   90.00
#
_symmetry.space_group_name_H-M   'P 1'
#
loop_
_entity.id
_entity.type
_entity.pdbx_description
1 polymer ?
#
loop_
_entity_poly.entity_id
_entity_poly.type
_entity_poly.pdbx_seq_one_letter_code
_entity_poly.pdbx_strand_id
1 'polypeptide(L)'
;MVKRLALIATIGLLLGLGFALWRAGEEDLPPPTQTQTMKTGEAEGRRAQFASWQFVYDSATTLQDGVTQEIDGIHDGVYLKAGKPFIRMHAQRAVYNSLTHDFTVNGLVHFDINDHGKNRTFETDYAVWTDAIQTLRIPGTATVGSGNQRLTVTDVTVDLNKGQYTIGKIQGAAQP
;
A
#
# COMPACT_ATOMS: atom_id res chain seq x y z
N MET A 1 -0.29 12.74 -73.02
CA MET A 1 -0.94 11.66 -72.22
C MET A 1 -0.13 11.25 -71.00
N VAL A 2 1.17 11.05 -71.09
CA VAL A 2 2.06 10.57 -70.00
C VAL A 2 2.00 11.43 -68.71
N LYS A 3 1.94 12.77 -68.82
CA LYS A 3 1.90 13.68 -67.63
C LYS A 3 0.64 13.51 -66.75
N ARG A 4 -0.51 13.16 -67.35
CA ARG A 4 -1.77 12.95 -66.60
C ARG A 4 -1.79 11.60 -65.87
N LEU A 5 -1.18 10.58 -66.44
CA LEU A 5 -1.03 9.27 -65.81
C LEU A 5 -0.08 9.32 -64.61
N ALA A 6 1.02 10.06 -64.68
CA ALA A 6 1.95 10.29 -63.57
C ALA A 6 1.30 10.99 -62.39
N LEU A 7 0.43 12.00 -62.65
CA LEU A 7 -0.27 12.73 -61.61
C LEU A 7 -1.27 11.87 -60.82
N ILE A 8 -2.00 10.98 -61.54
CA ILE A 8 -2.97 10.07 -60.91
C ILE A 8 -2.26 9.00 -60.05
N ALA A 9 -1.11 8.49 -60.53
CA ALA A 9 -0.31 7.52 -59.77
C ALA A 9 0.25 8.15 -58.47
N THR A 10 0.69 9.43 -58.51
CA THR A 10 1.22 10.13 -57.33
C THR A 10 0.12 10.39 -56.29
N ILE A 11 -1.09 10.80 -56.72
CA ILE A 11 -2.23 11.02 -55.80
C ILE A 11 -2.66 9.68 -55.17
N GLY A 12 -2.72 8.58 -55.92
CA GLY A 12 -3.05 7.26 -55.39
C GLY A 12 -2.04 6.77 -54.34
N LEU A 13 -0.74 7.03 -54.58
CA LEU A 13 0.31 6.67 -53.63
C LEU A 13 0.24 7.48 -52.35
N LEU A 14 -0.05 8.79 -52.43
CA LEU A 14 -0.21 9.65 -51.23
C LEU A 14 -1.46 9.27 -50.41
N LEU A 15 -2.56 8.92 -51.08
CA LEU A 15 -3.76 8.47 -50.38
C LEU A 15 -3.57 7.10 -49.71
N GLY A 16 -2.86 6.20 -50.36
CA GLY A 16 -2.50 4.88 -49.83
C GLY A 16 -1.57 4.98 -48.63
N LEU A 17 -0.56 5.87 -48.69
CA LEU A 17 0.33 6.17 -47.53
C LEU A 17 -0.42 6.82 -46.38
N GLY A 18 -1.29 7.80 -46.66
CA GLY A 18 -2.13 8.46 -45.63
C GLY A 18 -3.05 7.46 -44.94
N PHE A 19 -3.68 6.54 -45.69
CA PHE A 19 -4.52 5.49 -45.11
C PHE A 19 -3.72 4.47 -44.27
N ALA A 20 -2.53 4.10 -44.75
CA ALA A 20 -1.65 3.20 -43.98
C ALA A 20 -1.14 3.82 -42.69
N LEU A 21 -0.81 5.12 -42.69
CA LEU A 21 -0.41 5.88 -41.51
C LEU A 21 -1.57 6.08 -40.55
N TRP A 22 -2.78 6.34 -41.05
CA TRP A 22 -3.97 6.46 -40.21
C TRP A 22 -4.31 5.12 -39.53
N ARG A 23 -4.19 4.02 -40.25
CA ARG A 23 -4.43 2.69 -39.69
C ARG A 23 -3.32 2.23 -38.73
N ALA A 24 -2.07 2.66 -38.95
CA ALA A 24 -0.96 2.42 -38.02
C ALA A 24 -1.03 3.31 -36.76
N GLY A 25 -1.81 4.41 -36.81
CA GLY A 25 -2.05 5.28 -35.68
C GLY A 25 -3.24 4.86 -34.80
N GLU A 26 -4.03 3.86 -35.18
CA GLU A 26 -4.84 3.07 -34.23
C GLU A 26 -3.87 2.15 -33.47
N GLU A 27 -3.05 2.75 -32.59
CA GLU A 27 -2.41 1.97 -31.54
C GLU A 27 -3.54 1.23 -30.84
N ASP A 28 -3.52 -0.09 -30.92
CA ASP A 28 -4.27 -0.96 -30.03
C ASP A 28 -3.93 -0.45 -28.63
N LEU A 29 -4.86 0.26 -28.00
CA LEU A 29 -4.74 0.57 -26.59
C LEU A 29 -4.37 -0.74 -25.90
N PRO A 30 -3.27 -0.79 -25.14
CA PRO A 30 -2.87 -2.02 -24.50
C PRO A 30 -4.11 -2.58 -23.80
N PRO A 31 -4.40 -3.88 -23.91
CA PRO A 31 -5.57 -4.47 -23.28
C PRO A 31 -5.54 -4.03 -21.83
N PRO A 32 -6.69 -3.68 -21.21
CA PRO A 32 -6.76 -3.16 -19.86
C PRO A 32 -5.89 -4.06 -19.00
N THR A 33 -4.93 -3.46 -18.32
CA THR A 33 -3.90 -4.16 -17.55
C THR A 33 -4.59 -5.21 -16.71
N GLN A 34 -4.35 -6.47 -17.00
CA GLN A 34 -5.01 -7.57 -16.29
C GLN A 34 -4.63 -7.45 -14.83
N THR A 35 -5.61 -7.31 -13.95
CA THR A 35 -5.43 -7.34 -12.52
C THR A 35 -4.75 -8.67 -12.15
N GLN A 36 -3.51 -8.62 -11.71
CA GLN A 36 -2.78 -9.81 -11.30
C GLN A 36 -3.09 -10.10 -9.83
N THR A 37 -3.69 -11.23 -9.56
CA THR A 37 -3.92 -11.71 -8.20
C THR A 37 -2.90 -12.79 -7.87
N MET A 38 -2.09 -12.56 -6.86
CA MET A 38 -1.19 -13.57 -6.28
C MET A 38 -1.87 -14.20 -5.06
N LYS A 39 -1.85 -15.54 -4.99
CA LYS A 39 -2.33 -16.28 -3.83
C LYS A 39 -1.14 -16.64 -2.95
N THR A 40 -1.24 -16.33 -1.70
CA THR A 40 -0.22 -16.57 -0.66
C THR A 40 1.15 -16.05 -1.05
N GLY A 41 1.61 -15.03 -0.40
CA GLY A 41 2.88 -14.39 -0.75
C GLY A 41 3.51 -13.65 0.42
N GLU A 42 4.72 -13.19 0.17
CA GLU A 42 5.46 -12.31 1.04
C GLU A 42 5.71 -11.00 0.28
N ALA A 43 5.41 -9.88 0.91
CA ALA A 43 5.75 -8.57 0.39
C ALA A 43 6.74 -7.90 1.32
N GLU A 44 7.77 -7.32 0.76
CA GLU A 44 8.82 -6.62 1.50
C GLU A 44 8.95 -5.19 0.98
N GLY A 45 8.73 -4.22 1.87
CA GLY A 45 9.08 -2.83 1.63
C GLY A 45 10.53 -2.59 2.05
N ARG A 46 11.36 -2.01 1.18
CA ARG A 46 12.76 -1.71 1.49
C ARG A 46 12.99 -0.21 1.47
N ARG A 47 13.66 0.28 2.52
CA ARG A 47 14.18 1.63 2.56
C ARG A 47 15.70 1.58 2.64
N ALA A 48 16.38 2.11 1.63
CA ALA A 48 17.83 2.07 1.50
C ALA A 48 18.37 0.63 1.54
N GLN A 49 18.98 0.22 2.64
CA GLN A 49 19.56 -1.11 2.81
C GLN A 49 18.75 -2.00 3.78
N PHE A 50 17.62 -1.49 4.33
CA PHE A 50 16.84 -2.20 5.35
C PHE A 50 15.39 -2.32 4.91
N ALA A 51 14.83 -3.52 5.07
CA ALA A 51 13.39 -3.71 4.97
C ALA A 51 12.69 -2.88 6.04
N SER A 52 11.67 -2.11 5.66
CA SER A 52 10.85 -1.40 6.63
C SER A 52 9.69 -2.25 7.11
N TRP A 53 8.96 -2.87 6.18
CA TRP A 53 7.87 -3.79 6.46
C TRP A 53 8.03 -5.09 5.68
N GLN A 54 7.60 -6.17 6.32
CA GLN A 54 7.44 -7.50 5.72
C GLN A 54 6.02 -7.97 6.00
N PHE A 55 5.34 -8.54 5.02
CA PHE A 55 3.98 -9.04 5.16
C PHE A 55 3.89 -10.48 4.69
N VAL A 56 3.24 -11.32 5.48
CA VAL A 56 2.74 -12.64 5.07
C VAL A 56 1.23 -12.52 4.92
N TYR A 57 0.68 -12.88 3.75
CA TYR A 57 -0.71 -12.63 3.40
C TYR A 57 -1.33 -13.79 2.61
N ASP A 58 -2.68 -13.84 2.57
CA ASP A 58 -3.43 -14.83 1.79
C ASP A 58 -3.46 -14.52 0.30
N SER A 59 -3.75 -13.27 -0.05
CA SER A 59 -3.80 -12.83 -1.45
C SER A 59 -3.42 -11.37 -1.60
N ALA A 60 -2.87 -11.03 -2.77
CA ALA A 60 -2.62 -9.66 -3.17
C ALA A 60 -3.08 -9.45 -4.63
N THR A 61 -3.75 -8.34 -4.87
CA THR A 61 -4.25 -7.95 -6.18
C THR A 61 -3.68 -6.58 -6.54
N THR A 62 -2.92 -6.52 -7.64
CA THR A 62 -2.43 -5.25 -8.17
C THR A 62 -3.54 -4.58 -8.97
N LEU A 63 -3.85 -3.33 -8.65
CA LEU A 63 -4.88 -2.54 -9.34
C LEU A 63 -4.40 -2.06 -10.71
N GLN A 64 -5.30 -1.46 -11.49
CA GLN A 64 -5.04 -1.00 -12.86
C GLN A 64 -3.95 0.09 -12.97
N ASP A 65 -3.69 0.82 -11.90
CA ASP A 65 -2.62 1.82 -11.83
C ASP A 65 -1.21 1.20 -11.79
N GLY A 66 -1.11 -0.13 -11.61
CA GLY A 66 0.13 -0.88 -11.54
C GLY A 66 0.97 -0.63 -10.28
N VAL A 67 0.53 0.24 -9.38
CA VAL A 67 1.29 0.63 -8.16
C VAL A 67 0.52 0.36 -6.87
N THR A 68 -0.80 0.36 -6.92
CA THR A 68 -1.64 0.07 -5.76
C THR A 68 -1.92 -1.43 -5.68
N GLN A 69 -1.75 -1.99 -4.50
CA GLN A 69 -2.04 -3.39 -4.21
C GLN A 69 -3.08 -3.50 -3.09
N GLU A 70 -4.13 -4.25 -3.34
CA GLU A 70 -5.04 -4.71 -2.29
C GLU A 70 -4.54 -6.05 -1.77
N ILE A 71 -4.35 -6.14 -0.46
CA ILE A 71 -3.80 -7.31 0.23
C ILE A 71 -4.86 -7.79 1.22
N ASP A 72 -5.23 -9.06 1.13
CA ASP A 72 -6.19 -9.69 2.04
C ASP A 72 -5.47 -10.68 2.95
N GLY A 73 -5.92 -10.75 4.21
CA GLY A 73 -5.47 -11.73 5.20
C GLY A 73 -4.01 -11.54 5.61
N ILE A 74 -3.66 -10.39 6.19
CA ILE A 74 -2.32 -10.18 6.73
C ILE A 74 -2.19 -10.92 8.06
N HIS A 75 -1.44 -12.03 8.04
CA HIS A 75 -1.23 -12.89 9.19
C HIS A 75 -0.01 -12.48 10.02
N ASP A 76 1.04 -11.96 9.40
CA ASP A 76 2.24 -11.47 10.07
C ASP A 76 2.82 -10.30 9.28
N GLY A 77 2.48 -9.09 9.71
CA GLY A 77 3.12 -7.85 9.27
C GLY A 77 4.19 -7.49 10.28
N VAL A 78 5.43 -7.30 9.85
CA VAL A 78 6.55 -6.97 10.75
C VAL A 78 7.26 -5.72 10.27
N TYR A 79 7.33 -4.71 11.13
CA TYR A 79 8.22 -3.57 10.93
C TYR A 79 9.54 -3.80 11.64
N LEU A 80 10.63 -3.68 10.89
CA LEU A 80 11.97 -3.82 11.42
C LEU A 80 12.60 -2.46 11.70
N LYS A 81 13.02 -2.22 12.94
CA LYS A 81 13.81 -1.07 13.35
C LYS A 81 15.21 -1.53 13.69
N ALA A 82 16.21 -1.04 12.93
CA ALA A 82 17.60 -1.48 13.06
C ALA A 82 17.75 -3.03 12.98
N GLY A 83 17.00 -3.66 12.07
CA GLY A 83 17.02 -5.11 11.85
C GLY A 83 16.33 -5.96 12.93
N LYS A 84 15.63 -5.34 13.87
CA LYS A 84 14.88 -6.04 14.93
C LYS A 84 13.39 -5.77 14.79
N PRO A 85 12.53 -6.78 15.02
CA PRO A 85 11.09 -6.59 15.06
C PRO A 85 10.71 -5.52 16.11
N PHE A 86 10.04 -4.47 15.64
CA PHE A 86 9.58 -3.37 16.50
C PHE A 86 8.06 -3.29 16.55
N ILE A 87 7.37 -3.47 15.41
CA ILE A 87 5.92 -3.59 15.35
C ILE A 87 5.60 -4.93 14.71
N ARG A 88 4.62 -5.65 15.26
CA ARG A 88 3.92 -6.74 14.59
C ARG A 88 2.48 -6.33 14.33
N MET A 89 1.92 -6.81 13.22
CA MET A 89 0.58 -6.44 12.81
C MET A 89 -0.17 -7.65 12.25
N HIS A 90 -1.45 -7.77 12.61
CA HIS A 90 -2.42 -8.63 11.94
C HIS A 90 -3.56 -7.74 11.45
N ALA A 91 -4.04 -7.97 10.25
CA ALA A 91 -5.14 -7.20 9.66
C ALA A 91 -5.91 -8.03 8.65
N GLN A 92 -7.20 -7.71 8.47
CA GLN A 92 -8.02 -8.40 7.48
C GLN A 92 -7.68 -7.95 6.06
N ARG A 93 -7.41 -6.65 5.87
CA ARG A 93 -7.11 -6.07 4.56
C ARG A 93 -6.14 -4.92 4.67
N ALA A 94 -5.31 -4.76 3.65
CA ALA A 94 -4.52 -3.56 3.44
C ALA A 94 -4.62 -3.06 2.00
N VAL A 95 -4.39 -1.76 1.83
CA VAL A 95 -4.12 -1.13 0.54
C VAL A 95 -2.72 -0.54 0.62
N TYR A 96 -1.82 -1.06 -0.20
CA TYR A 96 -0.39 -0.73 -0.22
C TYR A 96 -0.02 -0.01 -1.51
N ASN A 97 0.75 1.06 -1.41
CA ASN A 97 1.33 1.76 -2.56
C ASN A 97 2.80 1.38 -2.70
N SER A 98 3.16 0.73 -3.80
CA SER A 98 4.53 0.22 -4.03
C SER A 98 5.56 1.31 -4.34
N LEU A 99 5.13 2.53 -4.72
CA LEU A 99 6.04 3.66 -4.98
C LEU A 99 6.38 4.42 -3.70
N THR A 100 5.37 4.72 -2.87
CA THR A 100 5.56 5.49 -1.64
C THR A 100 5.83 4.60 -0.42
N HIS A 101 5.53 3.31 -0.51
CA HIS A 101 5.54 2.33 0.59
C HIS A 101 4.56 2.68 1.71
N ASP A 102 3.61 3.57 1.44
CA ASP A 102 2.52 3.87 2.35
C ASP A 102 1.47 2.76 2.29
N PHE A 103 0.77 2.54 3.38
CA PHE A 103 -0.38 1.65 3.36
C PHE A 103 -1.47 2.08 4.34
N THR A 104 -2.66 1.60 4.08
CA THR A 104 -3.79 1.65 5.00
C THR A 104 -4.21 0.23 5.34
N VAL A 105 -4.62 -0.02 6.58
CA VAL A 105 -5.18 -1.29 7.02
C VAL A 105 -6.59 -1.12 7.50
N ASN A 106 -7.44 -2.09 7.18
CA ASN A 106 -8.87 -2.07 7.46
C ASN A 106 -9.35 -3.40 8.03
N GLY A 107 -10.46 -3.34 8.75
CA GLY A 107 -11.05 -4.46 9.45
C GLY A 107 -10.47 -4.60 10.85
N LEU A 108 -10.54 -5.78 11.45
CA LEU A 108 -9.93 -6.00 12.75
C LEU A 108 -8.41 -5.95 12.62
N VAL A 109 -7.82 -4.89 13.15
CA VAL A 109 -6.38 -4.63 13.11
C VAL A 109 -5.81 -4.74 14.51
N HIS A 110 -4.78 -5.53 14.66
CA HIS A 110 -4.05 -5.71 15.89
C HIS A 110 -2.59 -5.36 15.69
N PHE A 111 -2.05 -4.48 16.53
CA PHE A 111 -0.64 -4.11 16.56
C PHE A 111 -0.02 -4.48 17.90
N ASP A 112 1.12 -5.14 17.87
CA ASP A 112 2.02 -5.32 19.00
C ASP A 112 3.26 -4.46 18.79
N ILE A 113 3.47 -3.49 19.66
CA ILE A 113 4.62 -2.59 19.60
C ILE A 113 5.57 -2.90 20.76
N ASN A 114 6.79 -3.32 20.43
CA ASN A 114 7.82 -3.57 21.42
C ASN A 114 8.72 -2.34 21.54
N ASP A 115 8.53 -1.58 22.61
CA ASP A 115 9.33 -0.41 22.91
C ASP A 115 10.17 -0.65 24.17
N HIS A 116 11.48 -0.85 24.02
CA HIS A 116 12.44 -1.07 25.10
C HIS A 116 12.02 -2.18 26.09
N GLY A 117 11.47 -3.28 25.55
CA GLY A 117 11.01 -4.41 26.35
C GLY A 117 9.62 -4.24 26.97
N LYS A 118 8.93 -3.16 26.66
CA LYS A 118 7.51 -2.96 27.02
C LYS A 118 6.65 -3.25 25.81
N ASN A 119 5.86 -4.29 25.88
CA ASN A 119 4.87 -4.59 24.85
C ASN A 119 3.61 -3.77 25.09
N ARG A 120 3.16 -3.08 24.04
CA ARG A 120 1.87 -2.39 23.99
C ARG A 120 1.08 -2.96 22.84
N THR A 121 -0.15 -3.30 23.09
CA THR A 121 -1.09 -3.76 22.08
C THR A 121 -2.06 -2.65 21.70
N PHE A 122 -2.42 -2.57 20.42
CA PHE A 122 -3.43 -1.65 19.92
C PHE A 122 -4.40 -2.46 19.06
N GLU A 123 -5.68 -2.34 19.36
CA GLU A 123 -6.77 -2.93 18.58
C GLU A 123 -7.60 -1.80 17.99
N THR A 124 -7.84 -1.82 16.69
CA THR A 124 -8.57 -0.79 15.96
C THR A 124 -9.17 -1.39 14.67
N ASP A 125 -10.07 -0.65 14.02
CA ASP A 125 -10.62 -1.04 12.72
C ASP A 125 -9.90 -0.40 11.55
N TYR A 126 -9.03 0.56 11.79
CA TYR A 126 -8.35 1.30 10.74
C TYR A 126 -7.03 1.91 11.22
N ALA A 127 -6.01 1.83 10.37
CA ALA A 127 -4.75 2.54 10.59
C ALA A 127 -4.08 2.94 9.27
N VAL A 128 -3.23 3.94 9.32
CA VAL A 128 -2.47 4.49 8.18
C VAL A 128 -0.99 4.51 8.52
N TRP A 129 -0.20 3.95 7.64
CA TRP A 129 1.25 4.08 7.66
C TRP A 129 1.70 5.07 6.60
N THR A 130 2.58 6.01 6.97
CA THR A 130 3.24 6.92 6.04
C THR A 130 4.75 6.69 6.14
N ASP A 131 5.32 6.08 5.09
CA ASP A 131 6.72 5.65 5.09
C ASP A 131 7.71 6.82 5.08
N ALA A 132 7.43 7.87 4.31
CA ALA A 132 8.31 9.03 4.20
C ALA A 132 8.65 9.67 5.55
N ILE A 133 7.71 9.66 6.50
CA ILE A 133 7.86 10.22 7.85
C ILE A 133 7.90 9.15 8.94
N GLN A 134 7.85 7.86 8.58
CA GLN A 134 7.90 6.72 9.50
C GLN A 134 6.87 6.84 10.65
N THR A 135 5.63 7.09 10.27
CA THR A 135 4.55 7.36 11.21
C THR A 135 3.40 6.39 11.00
N LEU A 136 2.99 5.72 12.07
CA LEU A 136 1.75 4.96 12.13
C LEU A 136 0.69 5.83 12.82
N ARG A 137 -0.41 6.07 12.12
CA ARG A 137 -1.56 6.82 12.65
C ARG A 137 -2.77 5.91 12.73
N ILE A 138 -3.44 5.94 13.89
CA ILE A 138 -4.71 5.28 14.15
C ILE A 138 -5.75 6.37 14.38
N PRO A 139 -6.44 6.85 13.34
CA PRO A 139 -7.50 7.83 13.49
C PRO A 139 -8.74 7.15 14.07
N GLY A 140 -9.44 7.87 14.93
CA GLY A 140 -10.63 7.34 15.62
C GLY A 140 -10.29 6.54 16.87
N THR A 141 -11.12 5.54 17.18
CA THR A 141 -11.03 4.80 18.44
C THR A 141 -10.08 3.61 18.34
N ALA A 142 -9.25 3.44 19.37
CA ALA A 142 -8.43 2.26 19.56
C ALA A 142 -8.49 1.79 21.02
N THR A 143 -8.35 0.49 21.20
CA THR A 143 -8.11 -0.10 22.53
C THR A 143 -6.62 -0.31 22.70
N VAL A 144 -6.04 0.25 23.75
CA VAL A 144 -4.61 0.11 24.09
C VAL A 144 -4.49 -0.83 25.29
N GLY A 145 -3.70 -1.87 25.12
CA GLY A 145 -3.37 -2.84 26.18
C GLY A 145 -1.92 -2.68 26.65
N SER A 146 -1.69 -2.82 27.94
CA SER A 146 -0.35 -2.95 28.54
C SER A 146 -0.44 -3.83 29.79
N GLY A 147 0.07 -5.05 29.69
CA GLY A 147 -0.15 -6.07 30.73
C GLY A 147 -1.65 -6.38 30.91
N ASN A 148 -2.16 -6.23 32.13
CA ASN A 148 -3.58 -6.48 32.45
C ASN A 148 -4.47 -5.24 32.28
N GLN A 149 -3.91 -4.12 31.86
CA GLN A 149 -4.66 -2.86 31.72
C GLN A 149 -5.10 -2.65 30.28
N ARG A 150 -6.35 -2.21 30.09
CA ARG A 150 -6.89 -1.81 28.79
C ARG A 150 -7.49 -0.41 28.91
N LEU A 151 -7.19 0.42 27.93
CA LEU A 151 -7.70 1.80 27.85
C LEU A 151 -8.26 2.04 26.44
N THR A 152 -9.40 2.69 26.38
CA THR A 152 -9.93 3.20 25.10
C THR A 152 -9.37 4.61 24.86
N VAL A 153 -8.80 4.81 23.72
CA VAL A 153 -8.16 6.07 23.31
C VAL A 153 -8.64 6.49 21.93
N THR A 154 -8.43 7.75 21.57
CA THR A 154 -8.71 8.23 20.21
C THR A 154 -7.48 8.91 19.64
N ASP A 155 -7.35 8.82 18.30
CA ASP A 155 -6.34 9.54 17.53
C ASP A 155 -4.90 9.26 18.01
N VAL A 156 -4.48 7.99 17.91
CA VAL A 156 -3.12 7.60 18.26
C VAL A 156 -2.18 7.86 17.08
N THR A 157 -1.02 8.44 17.37
CA THR A 157 0.07 8.61 16.42
C THR A 157 1.35 8.08 17.04
N VAL A 158 2.03 7.18 16.31
CA VAL A 158 3.32 6.61 16.68
C VAL A 158 4.36 7.14 15.70
N ASP A 159 5.23 8.04 16.16
CA ASP A 159 6.36 8.57 15.37
C ASP A 159 7.61 7.73 15.68
N LEU A 160 7.97 6.88 14.74
CA LEU A 160 9.08 5.94 14.92
C LEU A 160 10.46 6.62 14.83
N ASN A 161 10.56 7.75 14.12
CA ASN A 161 11.80 8.53 14.06
C ASN A 161 12.12 9.14 15.42
N LYS A 162 11.10 9.66 16.08
CA LYS A 162 11.25 10.30 17.40
C LYS A 162 11.10 9.31 18.56
N GLY A 163 10.55 8.10 18.30
CA GLY A 163 10.19 7.17 19.37
C GLY A 163 9.09 7.71 20.29
N GLN A 164 8.16 8.49 19.74
CA GLN A 164 7.12 9.18 20.49
C GLN A 164 5.73 8.64 20.15
N TYR A 165 4.87 8.61 21.18
CA TYR A 165 3.46 8.28 21.07
C TYR A 165 2.64 9.51 21.42
N THR A 166 1.72 9.90 20.56
CA THR A 166 0.75 10.97 20.83
C THR A 166 -0.64 10.35 20.88
N ILE A 167 -1.40 10.63 21.92
CA ILE A 167 -2.78 10.17 22.11
C ILE A 167 -3.65 11.41 22.22
N GLY A 168 -4.68 11.52 21.37
CA GLY A 168 -5.57 12.68 21.34
C GLY A 168 -6.44 12.77 22.59
N LYS A 169 -7.19 11.70 22.91
CA LYS A 169 -8.03 11.61 24.11
C LYS A 169 -7.97 10.23 24.73
N ILE A 170 -8.05 10.16 26.05
CA ILE A 170 -8.23 8.92 26.80
C ILE A 170 -9.69 8.88 27.23
N GLN A 171 -10.42 7.84 26.84
CA GLN A 171 -11.79 7.59 27.22
C GLN A 171 -11.85 6.28 28.01
N GLY A 172 -12.31 6.34 29.24
CA GLY A 172 -12.50 5.18 30.10
C GLY A 172 -11.64 5.19 31.36
N ALA A 173 -12.13 4.49 32.38
CA ALA A 173 -11.38 4.22 33.61
C ALA A 173 -10.50 2.99 33.36
N ALA A 174 -9.26 3.01 33.87
CA ALA A 174 -8.46 1.81 34.00
C ALA A 174 -9.25 0.80 34.87
N GLN A 175 -9.60 -0.36 34.32
CA GLN A 175 -10.08 -1.44 35.16
C GLN A 175 -8.86 -2.06 35.85
N PRO A 176 -8.89 -2.18 37.18
CA PRO A 176 -7.80 -2.77 37.94
C PRO A 176 -7.63 -4.24 37.68
#